data_2b02753a989c89944190ae7f1c908975
#
_entry.id   2b02753a989c89944190ae7f1c908975
#
_cell.length_a   1.000
_cell.length_b   1.000
_cell.length_c   1.000
_cell.angle_alpha   90.00
_cell.angle_beta   90.00
_cell.angle_gamma   90.00
#
_symmetry.space_group_name_H-M   'P 1'
#
loop_
_entity.id
_entity.type
_entity.pdbx_description
1 polymer ?
#
loop_
_entity_poly.entity_id
_entity_poly.type
_entity_poly.pdbx_seq_one_letter_code
_entity_poly.pdbx_strand_id
1 'polypeptide(L)'
;MLLTGEESDGPCRDIAETACKVEPGNFSRHVAALSASKVADGLIDPKLVLSWLLTVLGAPAAMIGLLVPVREAGALLPQLFTAGALRQMAKRKWAWAAAALGQGLAALSILISAITLEGAAAGAAILGALGVLALCRSVASVTHKDVLGKTVAKSRRGTATGAAGTVGAATVLSFGALLIAFPEQRMETVLCGLCVAGLAWIYAGFIFVRTKEDGGETEGGGNMVGLALSQLTLLKDPQLQRFLLTRGLLISTALAPPYLVSLAAKAGGADFEEAFGGLGLLVIASALAGLFSSYVWGRLADVSSRKVLALTALAASLTLGLALCLNAIGLIAAVWALPLTIFGLMIAYQGVRLGRSTHLVDMASEETRAAYTALSNTLIGFVLLAGGGFGFLAQAQGEVTVIAVFAVMSLLAVPVALSLEEVQQADGPETG
;
A
#
# COMPACT_ATOMS: atom_id res chain seq x y z
N MET A 1 32.92 6.27 43.87
CA MET A 1 32.84 7.62 43.33
C MET A 1 31.81 7.62 42.27
N LEU A 2 30.72 8.21 42.62
CA LEU A 2 29.37 8.06 42.18
C LEU A 2 29.10 8.68 40.81
N LEU A 3 28.55 7.96 39.99
CA LEU A 3 27.50 8.03 39.04
C LEU A 3 26.53 9.19 39.28
N THR A 4 26.74 10.28 38.63
CA THR A 4 25.67 11.23 38.34
C THR A 4 25.28 11.00 36.92
N GLY A 5 24.29 10.10 36.73
CA GLY A 5 23.49 10.08 35.52
C GLY A 5 22.67 11.37 35.48
N GLU A 6 23.17 12.38 34.81
CA GLU A 6 22.33 13.48 34.37
C GLU A 6 21.38 12.93 33.34
N GLU A 7 20.14 12.66 33.77
CA GLU A 7 19.00 12.48 32.87
C GLU A 7 18.90 13.78 32.05
N SER A 8 19.37 13.70 30.81
CA SER A 8 19.17 14.79 29.86
C SER A 8 17.66 14.93 29.61
N ASP A 9 17.10 15.97 30.16
CA ASP A 9 15.67 16.32 30.04
C ASP A 9 15.34 16.84 28.62
N GLY A 10 16.02 16.31 27.59
CA GLY A 10 16.00 16.75 26.22
C GLY A 10 15.06 15.91 25.32
N PRO A 11 14.64 16.45 24.18
CA PRO A 11 13.70 15.81 23.23
C PRO A 11 14.23 14.54 22.55
N CYS A 12 15.45 14.09 22.83
CA CYS A 12 16.15 13.01 22.13
C CYS A 12 16.50 11.80 23.03
N ARG A 13 15.70 11.49 24.04
CA ARG A 13 15.98 10.41 25.02
C ARG A 13 16.12 9.00 24.40
N ASP A 14 15.60 8.79 23.20
CA ASP A 14 15.49 7.48 22.54
C ASP A 14 16.44 7.30 21.37
N ILE A 15 17.38 8.21 21.16
CA ILE A 15 18.43 8.11 20.14
C ILE A 15 19.80 8.47 20.73
N ALA A 16 20.87 7.98 20.08
CA ALA A 16 22.24 8.27 20.53
C ALA A 16 22.53 9.78 20.53
N GLU A 17 23.34 10.26 21.45
CA GLU A 17 23.70 11.68 21.58
C GLU A 17 24.31 12.27 20.29
N THR A 18 25.11 11.46 19.58
CA THR A 18 25.67 11.80 18.27
C THR A 18 24.58 12.03 17.21
N ALA A 19 23.52 11.22 17.23
CA ALA A 19 22.37 11.35 16.35
C ALA A 19 21.50 12.57 16.73
N CYS A 20 21.37 12.87 18.03
CA CYS A 20 20.61 14.02 18.52
C CYS A 20 21.19 15.35 18.01
N LYS A 21 22.51 15.52 18.00
CA LYS A 21 23.18 16.74 17.49
C LYS A 21 22.89 17.04 16.02
N VAL A 22 22.57 16.03 15.22
CA VAL A 22 22.29 16.13 13.77
C VAL A 22 20.84 15.88 13.42
N GLU A 23 19.98 15.60 14.39
CA GLU A 23 18.58 15.24 14.24
C GLU A 23 17.77 16.26 13.42
N PRO A 24 17.86 17.59 13.61
CA PRO A 24 17.08 18.54 12.82
C PRO A 24 17.37 18.44 11.32
N GLY A 25 18.62 18.22 10.95
CA GLY A 25 19.03 17.99 9.56
C GLY A 25 18.57 16.62 9.02
N ASN A 26 18.57 15.58 9.84
CA ASN A 26 18.05 14.26 9.49
C ASN A 26 16.54 14.29 9.35
N PHE A 27 15.82 14.94 10.27
CA PHE A 27 14.38 15.13 10.21
C PHE A 27 13.94 15.76 8.88
N SER A 28 14.56 16.87 8.47
CA SER A 28 14.23 17.53 7.21
C SER A 28 14.49 16.63 5.98
N ARG A 29 15.59 15.85 6.00
CA ARG A 29 15.89 14.88 4.92
C ARG A 29 14.88 13.75 4.87
N HIS A 30 14.45 13.24 6.03
CA HIS A 30 13.37 12.23 6.08
C HIS A 30 12.07 12.80 5.53
N VAL A 31 11.65 13.99 5.94
CA VAL A 31 10.44 14.65 5.42
C VAL A 31 10.53 14.82 3.91
N ALA A 32 11.64 15.35 3.38
CA ALA A 32 11.80 15.57 1.95
C ALA A 32 11.80 14.27 1.14
N ALA A 33 12.59 13.27 1.56
CA ALA A 33 12.67 11.98 0.86
C ALA A 33 11.36 11.20 0.91
N LEU A 34 10.68 11.19 2.06
CA LEU A 34 9.37 10.55 2.20
C LEU A 34 8.28 11.26 1.41
N SER A 35 8.26 12.61 1.42
CA SER A 35 7.33 13.39 0.61
C SER A 35 7.48 13.04 -0.87
N ALA A 36 8.70 13.05 -1.39
CA ALA A 36 8.97 12.68 -2.76
C ALA A 36 8.53 11.24 -3.08
N SER A 37 8.79 10.29 -2.17
CA SER A 37 8.33 8.91 -2.33
C SER A 37 6.80 8.79 -2.29
N LYS A 38 6.10 9.56 -1.45
CA LYS A 38 4.63 9.58 -1.38
C LYS A 38 3.98 10.22 -2.61
N VAL A 39 4.59 11.30 -3.13
CA VAL A 39 4.22 11.90 -4.42
C VAL A 39 4.30 10.85 -5.52
N ALA A 40 5.43 10.18 -5.65
CA ALA A 40 5.64 9.17 -6.67
C ALA A 40 4.67 7.99 -6.55
N ASP A 41 4.45 7.47 -5.32
CA ASP A 41 3.48 6.40 -5.06
C ASP A 41 2.05 6.79 -5.51
N GLY A 42 1.66 8.05 -5.30
CA GLY A 42 0.34 8.54 -5.68
C GLY A 42 0.15 8.70 -7.18
N LEU A 43 1.18 9.16 -7.88
CA LEU A 43 1.13 9.38 -9.33
C LEU A 43 1.17 8.07 -10.14
N ILE A 44 1.71 6.99 -9.58
CA ILE A 44 1.84 5.68 -10.23
C ILE A 44 0.89 4.62 -9.63
N ASP A 45 -0.22 5.04 -9.03
CA ASP A 45 -1.14 4.11 -8.36
C ASP A 45 -1.61 2.98 -9.30
N PRO A 46 -1.34 1.70 -8.95
CA PRO A 46 -1.64 0.56 -9.82
C PRO A 46 -3.13 0.25 -9.92
N LYS A 47 -3.95 0.73 -8.96
CA LYS A 47 -5.38 0.45 -8.90
C LYS A 47 -6.18 1.31 -9.85
N LEU A 48 -5.74 2.55 -10.07
CA LEU A 48 -6.46 3.54 -10.87
C LEU A 48 -5.62 3.98 -12.08
N VAL A 49 -4.46 4.58 -11.85
CA VAL A 49 -3.64 5.20 -12.92
C VAL A 49 -3.11 4.15 -13.89
N LEU A 50 -2.43 3.11 -13.39
CA LEU A 50 -1.89 2.07 -14.27
C LEU A 50 -2.99 1.18 -14.85
N SER A 51 -4.10 0.97 -14.12
CA SER A 51 -5.25 0.22 -14.67
C SER A 51 -5.87 0.95 -15.83
N TRP A 52 -6.08 2.27 -15.72
CA TRP A 52 -6.56 3.11 -16.80
C TRP A 52 -5.56 3.10 -17.98
N LEU A 53 -4.27 3.31 -17.70
CA LEU A 53 -3.22 3.33 -18.72
C LEU A 53 -3.19 2.03 -19.54
N LEU A 54 -3.18 0.87 -18.89
CA LEU A 54 -3.20 -0.41 -19.59
C LEU A 54 -4.50 -0.65 -20.36
N THR A 55 -5.63 -0.14 -19.87
CA THR A 55 -6.91 -0.21 -20.59
C THR A 55 -6.84 0.60 -21.87
N VAL A 56 -6.33 1.83 -21.83
CA VAL A 56 -6.18 2.70 -23.01
C VAL A 56 -5.16 2.14 -23.99
N LEU A 57 -4.07 1.54 -23.50
CA LEU A 57 -3.07 0.87 -24.36
C LEU A 57 -3.56 -0.46 -24.95
N GLY A 58 -4.78 -0.90 -24.65
CA GLY A 58 -5.37 -2.13 -25.18
C GLY A 58 -4.79 -3.42 -24.61
N ALA A 59 -4.22 -3.39 -23.42
CA ALA A 59 -3.68 -4.57 -22.77
C ALA A 59 -4.78 -5.59 -22.39
N PRO A 60 -4.51 -6.90 -22.45
CA PRO A 60 -5.47 -7.94 -22.04
C PRO A 60 -5.91 -7.78 -20.57
N ALA A 61 -7.18 -8.08 -20.26
CA ALA A 61 -7.75 -8.00 -18.92
C ALA A 61 -6.95 -8.81 -17.87
N ALA A 62 -6.37 -9.94 -18.27
CA ALA A 62 -5.49 -10.73 -17.42
C ALA A 62 -4.27 -9.92 -16.92
N MET A 63 -3.69 -9.08 -17.76
CA MET A 63 -2.55 -8.22 -17.38
C MET A 63 -2.97 -7.07 -16.49
N ILE A 64 -4.14 -6.47 -16.74
CA ILE A 64 -4.71 -5.43 -15.87
C ILE A 64 -4.97 -6.02 -14.47
N GLY A 65 -5.51 -7.22 -14.39
CA GLY A 65 -5.75 -7.93 -13.13
C GLY A 65 -4.48 -8.28 -12.35
N LEU A 66 -3.32 -8.37 -13.00
CA LEU A 66 -2.02 -8.63 -12.36
C LEU A 66 -1.36 -7.39 -11.75
N LEU A 67 -1.80 -6.17 -12.06
CA LEU A 67 -1.17 -4.94 -11.56
C LEU A 67 -1.08 -4.89 -10.03
N VAL A 68 -2.19 -5.09 -9.36
CA VAL A 68 -2.25 -5.04 -7.88
C VAL A 68 -1.53 -6.24 -7.25
N PRO A 69 -1.75 -7.49 -7.69
CA PRO A 69 -0.97 -8.64 -7.25
C PRO A 69 0.55 -8.44 -7.35
N VAL A 70 1.06 -8.02 -8.50
CA VAL A 70 2.49 -7.79 -8.70
C VAL A 70 3.03 -6.69 -7.78
N ARG A 71 2.30 -5.57 -7.65
CA ARG A 71 2.70 -4.44 -6.81
C ARG A 71 2.71 -4.78 -5.32
N GLU A 72 1.66 -5.41 -4.84
CA GLU A 72 1.49 -5.69 -3.40
C GLU A 72 2.28 -6.94 -2.98
N ALA A 73 2.19 -8.05 -3.73
CA ALA A 73 2.94 -9.26 -3.42
C ALA A 73 4.45 -9.06 -3.57
N GLY A 74 4.89 -8.36 -4.62
CA GLY A 74 6.31 -8.04 -4.81
C GLY A 74 6.89 -7.16 -3.70
N ALA A 75 6.05 -6.34 -3.07
CA ALA A 75 6.46 -5.56 -1.90
C ALA A 75 6.49 -6.37 -0.59
N LEU A 76 5.69 -7.45 -0.46
CA LEU A 76 5.54 -8.22 0.77
C LEU A 76 6.42 -9.47 0.81
N LEU A 77 6.47 -10.25 -0.27
CA LEU A 77 7.16 -11.54 -0.32
C LEU A 77 8.67 -11.46 -0.03
N PRO A 78 9.42 -10.50 -0.60
CA PRO A 78 10.87 -10.46 -0.37
C PRO A 78 11.26 -9.97 1.02
N GLN A 79 10.34 -9.39 1.81
CA GLN A 79 10.65 -8.81 3.12
C GLN A 79 11.30 -9.80 4.07
N LEU A 80 10.88 -11.06 4.02
CA LEU A 80 11.45 -12.12 4.85
C LEU A 80 12.92 -12.37 4.52
N PHE A 81 13.29 -12.34 3.24
CA PHE A 81 14.66 -12.58 2.78
C PHE A 81 15.53 -11.33 2.87
N THR A 82 14.97 -10.16 2.51
CA THR A 82 15.71 -8.90 2.53
C THR A 82 16.02 -8.40 3.94
N ALA A 83 15.15 -8.69 4.91
CA ALA A 83 15.37 -8.28 6.31
C ALA A 83 16.69 -8.79 6.89
N GLY A 84 17.09 -10.03 6.59
CA GLY A 84 18.33 -10.58 7.08
C GLY A 84 19.57 -10.04 6.36
N ALA A 85 19.53 -9.90 5.04
CA ALA A 85 20.63 -9.27 4.31
C ALA A 85 20.85 -7.83 4.79
N LEU A 86 19.76 -7.11 5.09
CA LEU A 86 19.83 -5.74 5.59
C LEU A 86 20.36 -5.64 7.02
N ARG A 87 20.16 -6.66 7.87
CA ARG A 87 20.75 -6.71 9.23
C ARG A 87 22.26 -6.76 9.23
N GLN A 88 22.88 -7.30 8.17
CA GLN A 88 24.34 -7.33 8.01
C GLN A 88 24.93 -5.97 7.58
N MET A 89 24.11 -5.00 7.20
CA MET A 89 24.57 -3.67 6.78
C MET A 89 24.66 -2.73 7.98
N ALA A 90 25.86 -2.21 8.26
CA ALA A 90 26.08 -1.20 9.30
C ALA A 90 25.31 0.11 9.05
N LYS A 91 25.19 0.52 7.79
CA LYS A 91 24.46 1.75 7.36
C LYS A 91 23.42 1.39 6.32
N ARG A 92 22.16 1.36 6.73
CA ARG A 92 21.03 0.92 5.90
C ARG A 92 20.48 2.01 4.98
N LYS A 93 20.90 3.28 5.17
CA LYS A 93 20.55 4.39 4.26
C LYS A 93 20.95 4.12 2.80
N TRP A 94 22.05 3.40 2.58
CA TRP A 94 22.50 3.06 1.23
C TRP A 94 21.54 2.10 0.53
N ALA A 95 21.05 1.11 1.24
CA ALA A 95 20.06 0.18 0.69
C ALA A 95 18.74 0.90 0.38
N TRP A 96 18.31 1.83 1.24
CA TRP A 96 17.11 2.64 0.97
C TRP A 96 17.30 3.53 -0.26
N ALA A 97 18.43 4.20 -0.36
CA ALA A 97 18.73 5.08 -1.50
C ALA A 97 18.81 4.31 -2.82
N ALA A 98 19.47 3.14 -2.82
CA ALA A 98 19.52 2.26 -3.99
C ALA A 98 18.13 1.76 -4.38
N ALA A 99 17.30 1.40 -3.39
CA ALA A 99 15.92 1.00 -3.62
C ALA A 99 15.06 2.15 -4.18
N ALA A 100 15.25 3.39 -3.70
CA ALA A 100 14.56 4.55 -4.24
C ALA A 100 14.98 4.83 -5.70
N LEU A 101 16.27 4.74 -6.00
CA LEU A 101 16.78 4.86 -7.38
C LEU A 101 16.19 3.78 -8.28
N GLY A 102 16.16 2.52 -7.82
CA GLY A 102 15.56 1.40 -8.57
C GLY A 102 14.07 1.62 -8.84
N GLN A 103 13.30 2.15 -7.86
CA GLN A 103 11.89 2.54 -8.06
C GLN A 103 11.77 3.64 -9.12
N GLY A 104 12.63 4.65 -9.08
CA GLY A 104 12.63 5.74 -10.05
C GLY A 104 12.92 5.26 -11.47
N LEU A 105 13.94 4.41 -11.65
CA LEU A 105 14.28 3.82 -12.96
C LEU A 105 13.15 2.92 -13.47
N ALA A 106 12.52 2.13 -12.60
CA ALA A 106 11.37 1.31 -12.96
C ALA A 106 10.15 2.17 -13.39
N ALA A 107 9.88 3.28 -12.71
CA ALA A 107 8.83 4.22 -13.11
C ALA A 107 9.11 4.85 -14.48
N LEU A 108 10.35 5.24 -14.76
CA LEU A 108 10.75 5.74 -16.09
C LEU A 108 10.68 4.64 -17.16
N SER A 109 10.93 3.37 -16.80
CA SER A 109 10.74 2.24 -17.72
C SER A 109 9.25 2.04 -18.04
N ILE A 110 8.36 2.22 -17.07
CA ILE A 110 6.90 2.22 -17.31
C ILE A 110 6.52 3.34 -18.28
N LEU A 111 7.03 4.56 -18.08
CA LEU A 111 6.83 5.69 -18.99
C LEU A 111 7.27 5.37 -20.41
N ILE A 112 8.49 4.87 -20.59
CA ILE A 112 9.03 4.51 -21.90
C ILE A 112 8.16 3.44 -22.56
N SER A 113 7.77 2.40 -21.81
CA SER A 113 6.90 1.34 -22.32
C SER A 113 5.54 1.88 -22.77
N ALA A 114 4.98 2.83 -22.04
CA ALA A 114 3.68 3.45 -22.38
C ALA A 114 3.75 4.31 -23.66
N ILE A 115 4.91 4.87 -23.99
CA ILE A 115 5.10 5.69 -25.20
C ILE A 115 5.43 4.82 -26.42
N THR A 116 6.08 3.67 -26.21
CA THR A 116 6.67 2.90 -27.32
C THR A 116 5.94 1.61 -27.65
N LEU A 117 5.07 1.12 -26.77
CA LEU A 117 4.43 -0.20 -26.89
C LEU A 117 2.91 -0.07 -26.73
N GLU A 118 2.19 -1.03 -27.32
CA GLU A 118 0.73 -1.16 -27.22
C GLU A 118 0.32 -2.63 -26.91
N GLY A 119 -0.92 -2.82 -26.54
CA GLY A 119 -1.52 -4.14 -26.32
C GLY A 119 -0.80 -4.99 -25.27
N ALA A 120 -0.62 -6.26 -25.59
CA ALA A 120 0.03 -7.21 -24.68
C ALA A 120 1.51 -6.91 -24.44
N ALA A 121 2.21 -6.31 -25.42
CA ALA A 121 3.61 -5.93 -25.26
C ALA A 121 3.77 -4.83 -24.21
N ALA A 122 2.95 -3.78 -24.26
CA ALA A 122 2.90 -2.73 -23.24
C ALA A 122 2.57 -3.33 -21.87
N GLY A 123 1.54 -4.19 -21.81
CA GLY A 123 1.14 -4.87 -20.58
C GLY A 123 2.28 -5.66 -19.93
N ALA A 124 2.99 -6.47 -20.70
CA ALA A 124 4.10 -7.29 -20.21
C ALA A 124 5.27 -6.43 -19.72
N ALA A 125 5.66 -5.40 -20.49
CA ALA A 125 6.76 -4.50 -20.13
C ALA A 125 6.44 -3.69 -18.86
N ILE A 126 5.23 -3.13 -18.76
CA ILE A 126 4.77 -2.37 -17.59
C ILE A 126 4.69 -3.27 -16.35
N LEU A 127 4.17 -4.50 -16.46
CA LEU A 127 4.13 -5.46 -15.36
C LEU A 127 5.54 -5.85 -14.90
N GLY A 128 6.46 -6.07 -15.84
CA GLY A 128 7.86 -6.36 -15.51
C GLY A 128 8.53 -5.22 -14.75
N ALA A 129 8.39 -3.98 -15.24
CA ALA A 129 8.90 -2.79 -14.56
C ALA A 129 8.23 -2.57 -13.19
N LEU A 130 6.91 -2.78 -13.08
CA LEU A 130 6.18 -2.72 -11.81
C LEU A 130 6.66 -3.79 -10.82
N GLY A 131 7.04 -4.98 -11.30
CA GLY A 131 7.66 -6.03 -10.49
C GLY A 131 8.99 -5.56 -9.89
N VAL A 132 9.87 -4.96 -10.71
CA VAL A 132 11.13 -4.37 -10.23
C VAL A 132 10.86 -3.26 -9.20
N LEU A 133 9.91 -2.37 -9.48
CA LEU A 133 9.48 -1.32 -8.57
C LEU A 133 9.02 -1.90 -7.22
N ALA A 134 8.23 -2.97 -7.24
CA ALA A 134 7.70 -3.62 -6.05
C ALA A 134 8.81 -4.29 -5.21
N LEU A 135 9.79 -4.94 -5.86
CA LEU A 135 10.96 -5.51 -5.18
C LEU A 135 11.80 -4.42 -4.50
N CYS A 136 12.07 -3.33 -5.19
CA CYS A 136 12.74 -2.16 -4.62
C CYS A 136 11.94 -1.57 -3.45
N ARG A 137 10.61 -1.52 -3.57
CA ARG A 137 9.72 -1.06 -2.49
C ARG A 137 9.81 -1.93 -1.24
N SER A 138 9.97 -3.25 -1.40
CA SER A 138 10.20 -4.17 -0.29
C SER A 138 11.43 -3.76 0.53
N VAL A 139 12.55 -3.54 -0.12
CA VAL A 139 13.80 -3.09 0.52
C VAL A 139 13.63 -1.72 1.19
N ALA A 140 13.04 -0.76 0.48
CA ALA A 140 12.80 0.59 1.02
C ALA A 140 11.90 0.56 2.27
N SER A 141 10.87 -0.28 2.30
CA SER A 141 9.94 -0.40 3.42
C SER A 141 10.60 -0.90 4.72
N VAL A 142 11.51 -1.87 4.59
CA VAL A 142 12.23 -2.45 5.74
C VAL A 142 13.28 -1.46 6.27
N THR A 143 14.11 -0.92 5.36
CA THR A 143 15.22 -0.03 5.72
C THR A 143 14.77 1.31 6.28
N HIS A 144 13.66 1.86 5.75
CA HIS A 144 13.15 3.16 6.22
C HIS A 144 12.85 3.17 7.71
N LYS A 145 12.16 2.15 8.23
CA LYS A 145 11.75 2.07 9.65
C LYS A 145 12.98 2.05 10.57
N ASP A 146 14.01 1.33 10.17
CA ASP A 146 15.24 1.23 10.93
C ASP A 146 16.01 2.55 10.94
N VAL A 147 16.25 3.14 9.76
CA VAL A 147 16.99 4.42 9.68
C VAL A 147 16.24 5.54 10.40
N LEU A 148 14.90 5.61 10.24
CA LEU A 148 14.07 6.57 10.96
C LEU A 148 14.17 6.39 12.48
N GLY A 149 14.17 5.12 12.94
CA GLY A 149 14.31 4.80 14.35
C GLY A 149 15.66 5.22 14.97
N LYS A 150 16.73 5.17 14.19
CA LYS A 150 18.09 5.56 14.64
C LYS A 150 18.37 7.05 14.55
N THR A 151 17.70 7.77 13.67
CA THR A 151 18.11 9.13 13.25
C THR A 151 17.11 10.23 13.60
N VAL A 152 15.90 9.87 14.05
CA VAL A 152 14.84 10.82 14.43
C VAL A 152 14.21 10.39 15.75
N ALA A 153 14.06 11.33 16.67
CA ALA A 153 13.45 11.11 17.98
C ALA A 153 12.01 10.58 17.87
N LYS A 154 11.63 9.67 18.77
CA LYS A 154 10.32 8.98 18.78
C LYS A 154 9.16 9.97 18.72
N SER A 155 9.24 11.07 19.46
CA SER A 155 8.24 12.14 19.49
C SER A 155 8.00 12.85 18.14
N ARG A 156 8.97 12.79 17.21
CA ARG A 156 8.93 13.47 15.91
C ARG A 156 8.73 12.56 14.71
N ARG A 157 8.83 11.23 14.87
CA ARG A 157 8.66 10.24 13.77
C ARG A 157 7.27 10.33 13.13
N GLY A 158 6.25 10.50 13.97
CA GLY A 158 4.86 10.69 13.50
C GLY A 158 4.70 11.97 12.68
N THR A 159 5.31 13.08 13.13
CA THR A 159 5.28 14.36 12.40
C THR A 159 5.96 14.24 11.03
N ALA A 160 7.12 13.56 10.95
CA ALA A 160 7.83 13.37 9.69
C ALA A 160 7.00 12.56 8.68
N THR A 161 6.39 11.45 9.14
CA THR A 161 5.55 10.59 8.27
C THR A 161 4.23 11.25 7.91
N GLY A 162 3.63 12.01 8.85
CA GLY A 162 2.39 12.76 8.62
C GLY A 162 2.56 13.88 7.61
N ALA A 163 3.62 14.70 7.76
CA ALA A 163 3.94 15.76 6.80
C ALA A 163 4.13 15.20 5.38
N ALA A 164 4.89 14.11 5.25
CA ALA A 164 5.06 13.45 3.96
C ALA A 164 3.73 12.91 3.38
N GLY A 165 2.87 12.38 4.24
CA GLY A 165 1.52 11.93 3.84
C GLY A 165 0.66 13.08 3.31
N THR A 166 0.70 14.24 3.96
CA THR A 166 -0.02 15.46 3.55
C THR A 166 0.45 15.96 2.17
N VAL A 167 1.76 16.02 1.95
CA VAL A 167 2.34 16.40 0.64
C VAL A 167 1.90 15.42 -0.44
N GLY A 168 1.96 14.11 -0.18
CA GLY A 168 1.49 13.08 -1.11
C GLY A 168 0.01 13.24 -1.45
N ALA A 169 -0.85 13.42 -0.43
CA ALA A 169 -2.29 13.60 -0.65
C ALA A 169 -2.61 14.88 -1.46
N ALA A 170 -1.96 15.99 -1.13
CA ALA A 170 -2.11 17.25 -1.88
C ALA A 170 -1.71 17.08 -3.36
N THR A 171 -0.60 16.37 -3.62
CA THR A 171 -0.16 16.10 -5.00
C THR A 171 -1.16 15.24 -5.76
N VAL A 172 -1.70 14.18 -5.12
CA VAL A 172 -2.70 13.30 -5.76
C VAL A 172 -3.98 14.08 -6.08
N LEU A 173 -4.44 14.96 -5.17
CA LEU A 173 -5.59 15.83 -5.43
C LEU A 173 -5.32 16.79 -6.57
N SER A 174 -4.14 17.43 -6.61
CA SER A 174 -3.74 18.32 -7.71
C SER A 174 -3.65 17.56 -9.04
N PHE A 175 -3.10 16.35 -9.04
CA PHE A 175 -3.04 15.50 -10.22
C PHE A 175 -4.42 15.13 -10.74
N GLY A 176 -5.33 14.74 -9.84
CA GLY A 176 -6.73 14.49 -10.20
C GLY A 176 -7.43 15.73 -10.76
N ALA A 177 -7.17 16.90 -10.20
CA ALA A 177 -7.71 18.17 -10.71
C ALA A 177 -7.16 18.51 -12.12
N LEU A 178 -5.86 18.25 -12.38
CA LEU A 178 -5.27 18.43 -13.71
C LEU A 178 -5.91 17.49 -14.73
N LEU A 179 -6.15 16.23 -14.38
CA LEU A 179 -6.82 15.26 -15.25
C LEU A 179 -8.27 15.67 -15.60
N ILE A 180 -8.94 16.40 -14.71
CA ILE A 180 -10.28 16.95 -14.97
C ILE A 180 -10.20 18.21 -15.83
N ALA A 181 -9.25 19.10 -15.53
CA ALA A 181 -9.10 20.37 -16.21
C ALA A 181 -8.63 20.22 -17.67
N PHE A 182 -7.89 19.16 -17.98
CA PHE A 182 -7.31 18.90 -19.30
C PHE A 182 -7.77 17.54 -19.84
N PRO A 183 -9.05 17.37 -20.16
CA PRO A 183 -9.60 16.06 -20.57
C PRO A 183 -9.02 15.55 -21.88
N GLU A 184 -8.69 16.42 -22.82
CA GLU A 184 -8.09 16.04 -24.11
C GLU A 184 -6.61 15.63 -23.98
N GLN A 185 -5.90 16.13 -22.97
CA GLN A 185 -4.48 15.85 -22.70
C GLN A 185 -4.30 14.86 -21.53
N ARG A 186 -5.25 13.94 -21.31
CA ARG A 186 -5.15 12.97 -20.18
C ARG A 186 -3.94 12.06 -20.30
N MET A 187 -3.68 11.53 -21.51
CA MET A 187 -2.52 10.67 -21.74
C MET A 187 -1.22 11.40 -21.40
N GLU A 188 -1.05 12.63 -21.93
CA GLU A 188 0.12 13.46 -21.67
C GLU A 188 0.25 13.78 -20.18
N THR A 189 -0.87 14.07 -19.50
CA THR A 189 -0.90 14.34 -18.06
C THR A 189 -0.47 13.10 -17.26
N VAL A 190 -0.92 11.90 -17.63
CA VAL A 190 -0.48 10.65 -17.02
C VAL A 190 1.00 10.38 -17.29
N LEU A 191 1.46 10.55 -18.53
CA LEU A 191 2.87 10.40 -18.88
C LEU A 191 3.77 11.39 -18.12
N CYS A 192 3.35 12.66 -18.00
CA CYS A 192 4.03 13.64 -17.14
C CYS A 192 4.04 13.19 -15.68
N GLY A 193 2.92 12.66 -15.16
CA GLY A 193 2.85 12.10 -13.82
C GLY A 193 3.84 10.96 -13.59
N LEU A 194 3.98 10.04 -14.54
CA LEU A 194 4.96 8.95 -14.49
C LEU A 194 6.40 9.47 -14.51
N CYS A 195 6.68 10.50 -15.32
CA CYS A 195 7.99 11.17 -15.36
C CYS A 195 8.31 11.79 -13.99
N VAL A 196 7.38 12.57 -13.44
CA VAL A 196 7.51 13.19 -12.11
C VAL A 196 7.70 12.13 -11.02
N ALA A 197 6.97 11.02 -11.07
CA ALA A 197 7.13 9.91 -10.12
C ALA A 197 8.55 9.32 -10.19
N GLY A 198 9.06 9.05 -11.38
CA GLY A 198 10.42 8.55 -11.57
C GLY A 198 11.48 9.49 -11.00
N LEU A 199 11.39 10.77 -11.36
CA LEU A 199 12.31 11.82 -10.88
C LEU A 199 12.19 12.04 -9.37
N ALA A 200 10.99 11.96 -8.81
CA ALA A 200 10.76 12.12 -7.38
C ALA A 200 11.43 10.99 -6.56
N TRP A 201 11.37 9.73 -7.02
CA TRP A 201 12.10 8.65 -6.34
C TRP A 201 13.62 8.79 -6.47
N ILE A 202 14.12 9.21 -7.64
CA ILE A 202 15.56 9.49 -7.83
C ILE A 202 16.00 10.59 -6.88
N TYR A 203 15.27 11.69 -6.82
CA TYR A 203 15.50 12.78 -5.87
C TYR A 203 15.46 12.31 -4.41
N ALA A 204 14.47 11.49 -4.05
CA ALA A 204 14.37 10.90 -2.71
C ALA A 204 15.63 10.12 -2.34
N GLY A 205 16.16 9.30 -3.25
CA GLY A 205 17.41 8.57 -3.07
C GLY A 205 18.60 9.51 -2.81
N PHE A 206 18.77 10.55 -3.62
CA PHE A 206 19.84 11.53 -3.45
C PHE A 206 19.79 12.29 -2.12
N ILE A 207 18.59 12.68 -1.67
CA ILE A 207 18.43 13.36 -0.38
C ILE A 207 18.73 12.40 0.77
N PHE A 208 18.25 11.15 0.67
CA PHE A 208 18.40 10.18 1.76
C PHE A 208 19.84 9.73 1.98
N VAL A 209 20.66 9.66 0.94
CA VAL A 209 22.12 9.41 1.06
C VAL A 209 22.79 10.40 2.01
N ARG A 210 22.33 11.66 2.03
CA ARG A 210 22.88 12.72 2.90
C ARG A 210 22.47 12.60 4.37
N THR A 211 21.57 11.66 4.71
CA THR A 211 21.20 11.38 6.10
C THR A 211 22.43 10.91 6.87
N LYS A 212 22.68 11.51 8.03
CA LYS A 212 23.76 11.10 8.91
C LYS A 212 23.27 9.94 9.77
N GLU A 213 23.68 8.73 9.42
CA GLU A 213 23.37 7.47 10.11
C GLU A 213 24.64 6.93 10.74
N ASP A 214 24.62 6.69 12.05
CA ASP A 214 25.68 5.99 12.75
C ASP A 214 25.62 4.50 12.44
N GLY A 215 26.78 3.82 12.47
CA GLY A 215 26.85 2.38 12.26
C GLY A 215 26.02 1.65 13.32
N GLY A 216 25.12 0.78 12.88
CA GLY A 216 24.33 -0.09 13.76
C GLY A 216 24.94 -1.48 13.91
N GLU A 217 24.35 -2.29 14.79
CA GLU A 217 24.73 -3.67 14.98
C GLU A 217 24.57 -4.46 13.67
N THR A 218 25.57 -5.28 13.36
CA THR A 218 25.62 -6.13 12.16
C THR A 218 25.35 -7.60 12.49
N GLU A 219 25.07 -7.91 13.77
CA GLU A 219 24.85 -9.28 14.25
C GLU A 219 23.41 -9.73 13.99
N GLY A 220 23.24 -11.00 13.58
CA GLY A 220 21.92 -11.64 13.44
C GLY A 220 21.55 -12.11 12.03
N GLY A 221 22.49 -12.18 11.08
CA GLY A 221 22.28 -12.73 9.73
C GLY A 221 22.36 -14.27 9.62
N GLY A 222 21.99 -14.99 10.70
CA GLY A 222 21.97 -16.46 10.72
C GLY A 222 20.94 -17.07 9.78
N ASN A 223 20.90 -18.38 9.68
CA ASN A 223 20.08 -19.20 8.79
C ASN A 223 18.61 -18.72 8.67
N MET A 224 18.37 -17.82 7.69
CA MET A 224 17.08 -17.16 7.51
C MET A 224 15.98 -18.12 7.08
N VAL A 225 16.33 -19.17 6.34
CA VAL A 225 15.38 -20.20 5.91
C VAL A 225 14.94 -21.01 7.12
N GLY A 226 15.87 -21.38 8.01
CA GLY A 226 15.56 -22.06 9.26
C GLY A 226 14.68 -21.22 10.20
N LEU A 227 14.96 -19.92 10.30
CA LEU A 227 14.14 -19.00 11.09
C LEU A 227 12.73 -18.82 10.47
N ALA A 228 12.63 -18.71 9.15
CA ALA A 228 11.35 -18.65 8.46
C ALA A 228 10.53 -19.93 8.64
N LEU A 229 11.17 -21.09 8.55
CA LEU A 229 10.51 -22.39 8.77
C LEU A 229 10.06 -22.58 10.22
N SER A 230 10.86 -22.12 11.19
CA SER A 230 10.45 -22.16 12.61
C SER A 230 9.22 -21.30 12.89
N GLN A 231 9.04 -20.19 12.18
CA GLN A 231 7.85 -19.34 12.29
C GLN A 231 6.57 -20.02 11.80
N LEU A 232 6.65 -21.06 10.95
CA LEU A 232 5.47 -21.81 10.53
C LEU A 232 4.76 -22.50 11.71
N THR A 233 5.42 -22.73 12.83
CA THR A 233 4.78 -23.24 14.05
C THR A 233 3.71 -22.29 14.59
N LEU A 234 3.84 -20.99 14.34
CA LEU A 234 2.85 -19.98 14.71
C LEU A 234 1.50 -20.18 14.00
N LEU A 235 1.48 -20.89 12.88
CA LEU A 235 0.22 -21.25 12.19
C LEU A 235 -0.66 -22.22 13.00
N LYS A 236 -0.15 -22.79 14.10
CA LYS A 236 -0.97 -23.56 15.03
C LYS A 236 -1.87 -22.69 15.92
N ASP A 237 -1.59 -21.39 15.99
CA ASP A 237 -2.43 -20.43 16.71
C ASP A 237 -3.75 -20.21 15.97
N PRO A 238 -4.90 -20.58 16.57
CA PRO A 238 -6.22 -20.40 15.94
C PRO A 238 -6.57 -18.94 15.66
N GLN A 239 -6.08 -17.99 16.47
CA GLN A 239 -6.32 -16.56 16.25
C GLN A 239 -5.57 -16.07 15.04
N LEU A 240 -4.31 -16.46 14.87
CA LEU A 240 -3.56 -16.14 13.67
C LEU A 240 -4.22 -16.72 12.41
N GLN A 241 -4.73 -17.96 12.48
CA GLN A 241 -5.43 -18.58 11.34
C GLN A 241 -6.68 -17.78 10.95
N ARG A 242 -7.54 -17.41 11.91
CA ARG A 242 -8.74 -16.60 11.67
C ARG A 242 -8.37 -15.21 11.11
N PHE A 243 -7.32 -14.61 11.66
CA PHE A 243 -6.82 -13.33 11.17
C PHE A 243 -6.30 -13.43 9.73
N LEU A 244 -5.53 -14.48 9.40
CA LEU A 244 -5.05 -14.73 8.04
C LEU A 244 -6.19 -14.98 7.07
N LEU A 245 -7.22 -15.74 7.48
CA LEU A 245 -8.42 -15.98 6.68
C LEU A 245 -9.18 -14.66 6.43
N THR A 246 -9.38 -13.83 7.48
CA THR A 246 -9.99 -12.51 7.35
C THR A 246 -9.22 -11.63 6.36
N ARG A 247 -7.89 -11.56 6.49
CA ARG A 247 -7.04 -10.82 5.56
C ARG A 247 -7.09 -11.38 4.14
N GLY A 248 -7.10 -12.71 4.00
CA GLY A 248 -7.19 -13.39 2.70
C GLY A 248 -8.50 -13.10 1.98
N LEU A 249 -9.62 -13.08 2.67
CA LEU A 249 -10.91 -12.70 2.10
C LEU A 249 -10.95 -11.22 1.74
N LEU A 250 -10.38 -10.34 2.56
CA LEU A 250 -10.38 -8.89 2.36
C LEU A 250 -9.38 -8.38 1.32
N ILE A 251 -8.54 -9.25 0.71
CA ILE A 251 -7.75 -8.86 -0.47
C ILE A 251 -8.65 -8.39 -1.62
N SER A 252 -9.91 -8.87 -1.67
CA SER A 252 -10.95 -8.41 -2.59
C SER A 252 -11.02 -6.88 -2.69
N THR A 253 -10.90 -6.17 -1.56
CA THR A 253 -10.93 -4.68 -1.52
C THR A 253 -9.76 -4.03 -2.24
N ALA A 254 -8.61 -4.68 -2.26
CA ALA A 254 -7.42 -4.20 -2.95
C ALA A 254 -7.43 -4.58 -4.44
N LEU A 255 -7.99 -5.74 -4.78
CA LEU A 255 -8.00 -6.29 -6.14
C LEU A 255 -9.16 -5.77 -7.00
N ALA A 256 -10.27 -5.33 -6.41
CA ALA A 256 -11.48 -4.95 -7.13
C ALA A 256 -11.36 -3.69 -8.02
N PRO A 257 -10.62 -2.61 -7.67
CA PRO A 257 -10.61 -1.38 -8.45
C PRO A 257 -10.28 -1.54 -9.94
N PRO A 258 -9.25 -2.31 -10.35
CA PRO A 258 -8.94 -2.53 -11.76
C PRO A 258 -10.11 -3.14 -12.55
N TYR A 259 -10.87 -4.04 -11.93
CA TYR A 259 -12.03 -4.69 -12.58
C TYR A 259 -13.23 -3.75 -12.67
N LEU A 260 -13.43 -2.85 -11.70
CA LEU A 260 -14.45 -1.81 -11.79
C LEU A 260 -14.12 -0.83 -12.91
N VAL A 261 -12.86 -0.43 -13.04
CA VAL A 261 -12.39 0.43 -14.14
C VAL A 261 -12.61 -0.27 -15.49
N SER A 262 -12.19 -1.54 -15.63
CA SER A 262 -12.38 -2.32 -16.86
C SER A 262 -13.86 -2.53 -17.20
N LEU A 263 -14.71 -2.82 -16.20
CA LEU A 263 -16.15 -2.98 -16.39
C LEU A 263 -16.80 -1.72 -16.95
N ALA A 264 -16.51 -0.57 -16.35
CA ALA A 264 -17.06 0.71 -16.80
C ALA A 264 -16.53 1.09 -18.20
N ALA A 265 -15.27 0.80 -18.49
CA ALA A 265 -14.67 0.98 -19.81
C ALA A 265 -15.44 0.20 -20.90
N LYS A 266 -15.72 -1.07 -20.65
CA LYS A 266 -16.48 -1.91 -21.59
C LYS A 266 -17.93 -1.47 -21.76
N ALA A 267 -18.56 -1.01 -20.68
CA ALA A 267 -19.94 -0.53 -20.71
C ALA A 267 -20.08 0.82 -21.46
N GLY A 268 -19.07 1.69 -21.39
CA GLY A 268 -19.05 3.00 -22.07
C GLY A 268 -18.78 2.92 -23.58
N GLY A 269 -18.23 1.82 -24.08
CA GLY A 269 -17.96 1.62 -25.51
C GLY A 269 -17.02 2.65 -26.13
N ALA A 270 -17.33 3.16 -27.32
CA ALA A 270 -16.53 4.18 -28.04
C ALA A 270 -16.52 5.53 -27.34
N ASP A 271 -17.55 5.85 -26.57
CA ASP A 271 -17.68 7.09 -25.80
C ASP A 271 -17.00 6.98 -24.42
N PHE A 272 -16.24 5.91 -24.20
CA PHE A 272 -15.56 5.65 -22.94
C PHE A 272 -14.64 6.81 -22.50
N GLU A 273 -13.93 7.42 -23.43
CA GLU A 273 -13.09 8.60 -23.12
C GLU A 273 -13.91 9.83 -22.73
N GLU A 274 -15.05 10.03 -23.32
CA GLU A 274 -15.98 11.14 -23.03
C GLU A 274 -16.79 10.86 -21.76
N ALA A 275 -17.29 9.65 -21.59
CA ALA A 275 -17.95 9.15 -20.37
C ALA A 275 -16.93 9.03 -19.20
N PHE A 276 -15.68 8.69 -19.51
CA PHE A 276 -14.58 8.58 -18.55
C PHE A 276 -13.86 9.92 -18.29
N GLY A 277 -14.54 11.03 -18.43
CA GLY A 277 -14.19 12.30 -17.76
C GLY A 277 -13.65 12.06 -16.33
N GLY A 278 -13.57 10.82 -15.96
CA GLY A 278 -13.51 10.15 -14.72
C GLY A 278 -12.17 9.74 -14.17
N LEU A 279 -11.05 9.57 -14.89
CA LEU A 279 -9.81 9.20 -14.19
C LEU A 279 -9.47 10.22 -13.10
N GLY A 280 -9.60 11.51 -13.40
CA GLY A 280 -9.41 12.57 -12.42
C GLY A 280 -10.40 12.48 -11.26
N LEU A 281 -11.69 12.21 -11.53
CA LEU A 281 -12.69 11.99 -10.50
C LEU A 281 -12.40 10.75 -9.66
N LEU A 282 -11.91 9.65 -10.25
CA LEU A 282 -11.53 8.45 -9.53
C LEU A 282 -10.34 8.70 -8.60
N VAL A 283 -9.33 9.40 -9.09
CA VAL A 283 -8.15 9.79 -8.31
C VAL A 283 -8.55 10.68 -7.14
N ILE A 284 -9.40 11.70 -7.37
CA ILE A 284 -9.92 12.56 -6.31
C ILE A 284 -10.78 11.77 -5.33
N ALA A 285 -11.70 10.93 -5.81
CA ALA A 285 -12.54 10.09 -4.96
C ALA A 285 -11.71 9.19 -4.04
N SER A 286 -10.67 8.54 -4.59
CA SER A 286 -9.74 7.71 -3.82
C SER A 286 -8.96 8.52 -2.78
N ALA A 287 -8.47 9.70 -3.14
CA ALA A 287 -7.73 10.58 -2.23
C ALA A 287 -8.61 11.10 -1.10
N LEU A 288 -9.82 11.56 -1.41
CA LEU A 288 -10.81 12.01 -0.42
C LEU A 288 -11.25 10.86 0.49
N ALA A 289 -11.50 9.67 -0.07
CA ALA A 289 -11.79 8.49 0.74
C ALA A 289 -10.69 8.21 1.76
N GLY A 290 -9.41 8.29 1.34
CA GLY A 290 -8.27 8.14 2.24
C GLY A 290 -8.21 9.21 3.32
N LEU A 291 -8.44 10.46 2.95
CA LEU A 291 -8.37 11.60 3.87
C LEU A 291 -9.45 11.53 4.97
N PHE A 292 -10.71 11.35 4.56
CA PHE A 292 -11.83 11.33 5.50
C PHE A 292 -11.90 10.06 6.34
N SER A 293 -11.63 8.90 5.73
CA SER A 293 -11.81 7.63 6.41
C SER A 293 -10.68 7.28 7.39
N SER A 294 -9.44 7.75 7.16
CA SER A 294 -8.30 7.37 8.00
C SER A 294 -8.46 7.76 9.46
N TYR A 295 -8.99 8.95 9.73
CA TYR A 295 -9.26 9.40 11.11
C TYR A 295 -10.37 8.60 11.77
N VAL A 296 -11.47 8.37 11.05
CA VAL A 296 -12.63 7.64 11.58
C VAL A 296 -12.26 6.19 11.89
N TRP A 297 -11.63 5.51 10.92
CA TRP A 297 -11.20 4.12 11.11
C TRP A 297 -10.10 3.99 12.15
N GLY A 298 -9.19 4.95 12.27
CA GLY A 298 -8.17 4.97 13.31
C GLY A 298 -8.80 4.96 14.70
N ARG A 299 -9.71 5.91 14.96
CA ARG A 299 -10.44 5.98 16.24
C ARG A 299 -11.27 4.74 16.55
N LEU A 300 -11.96 4.19 15.54
CA LEU A 300 -12.73 2.97 15.72
C LEU A 300 -11.84 1.75 15.97
N ALA A 301 -10.66 1.69 15.33
CA ALA A 301 -9.70 0.59 15.52
C ALA A 301 -9.09 0.59 16.93
N ASP A 302 -8.90 1.76 17.53
CA ASP A 302 -8.45 1.88 18.93
C ASP A 302 -9.47 1.32 19.94
N VAL A 303 -10.78 1.30 19.56
CA VAL A 303 -11.84 0.73 20.38
C VAL A 303 -12.04 -0.76 20.10
N SER A 304 -12.02 -1.17 18.82
CA SER A 304 -12.19 -2.57 18.42
C SER A 304 -11.74 -2.78 16.97
N SER A 305 -10.55 -3.29 16.80
CA SER A 305 -9.99 -3.58 15.48
C SER A 305 -10.77 -4.68 14.74
N ARG A 306 -11.31 -5.70 15.42
CA ARG A 306 -12.14 -6.75 14.81
C ARG A 306 -13.45 -6.19 14.25
N LYS A 307 -14.12 -5.25 14.96
CA LYS A 307 -15.34 -4.61 14.48
C LYS A 307 -15.06 -3.73 13.27
N VAL A 308 -13.92 -3.04 13.25
CA VAL A 308 -13.49 -2.28 12.06
C VAL A 308 -13.32 -3.21 10.86
N LEU A 309 -12.67 -4.36 11.02
CA LEU A 309 -12.53 -5.35 9.95
C LEU A 309 -13.89 -5.85 9.45
N ALA A 310 -14.83 -6.13 10.35
CA ALA A 310 -16.18 -6.58 9.98
C ALA A 310 -17.00 -5.47 9.29
N LEU A 311 -16.95 -4.24 9.78
CA LEU A 311 -17.66 -3.10 9.17
C LEU A 311 -17.12 -2.78 7.78
N THR A 312 -15.80 -2.83 7.61
CA THR A 312 -15.17 -2.58 6.30
C THR A 312 -15.44 -3.71 5.31
N ALA A 313 -15.52 -4.96 5.79
CA ALA A 313 -15.94 -6.10 5.00
C ALA A 313 -17.38 -5.92 4.46
N LEU A 314 -18.29 -5.52 5.34
CA LEU A 314 -19.67 -5.23 4.97
C LEU A 314 -19.76 -4.05 3.98
N ALA A 315 -19.05 -2.94 4.27
CA ALA A 315 -19.01 -1.77 3.38
C ALA A 315 -18.47 -2.12 1.99
N ALA A 316 -17.42 -2.94 1.91
CA ALA A 316 -16.88 -3.43 0.64
C ALA A 316 -17.88 -4.28 -0.12
N SER A 317 -18.54 -5.24 0.56
CA SER A 317 -19.55 -6.09 -0.07
C SER A 317 -20.73 -5.28 -0.62
N LEU A 318 -21.25 -4.33 0.17
CA LEU A 318 -22.34 -3.44 -0.25
C LEU A 318 -21.93 -2.56 -1.45
N THR A 319 -20.72 -2.03 -1.44
CA THR A 319 -20.21 -1.19 -2.53
C THR A 319 -20.04 -2.00 -3.82
N LEU A 320 -19.49 -3.21 -3.74
CA LEU A 320 -19.35 -4.09 -4.89
C LEU A 320 -20.71 -4.57 -5.39
N GLY A 321 -21.66 -4.87 -4.48
CA GLY A 321 -23.05 -5.15 -4.80
C GLY A 321 -23.74 -3.98 -5.51
N LEU A 322 -23.51 -2.75 -5.07
CA LEU A 322 -23.99 -1.54 -5.74
C LEU A 322 -23.44 -1.44 -7.16
N ALA A 323 -22.14 -1.69 -7.37
CA ALA A 323 -21.55 -1.68 -8.70
C ALA A 323 -22.20 -2.71 -9.65
N LEU A 324 -22.49 -3.91 -9.14
CA LEU A 324 -23.21 -4.95 -9.91
C LEU A 324 -24.64 -4.53 -10.23
N CYS A 325 -25.37 -3.94 -9.29
CA CYS A 325 -26.70 -3.39 -9.51
C CYS A 325 -26.70 -2.28 -10.57
N LEU A 326 -25.75 -1.33 -10.47
CA LEU A 326 -25.60 -0.25 -11.46
C LEU A 326 -25.28 -0.79 -12.85
N ASN A 327 -24.46 -1.84 -12.92
CA ASN A 327 -24.19 -2.50 -14.19
C ASN A 327 -25.45 -3.19 -14.77
N ALA A 328 -26.23 -3.88 -13.93
CA ALA A 328 -27.43 -4.58 -14.36
C ALA A 328 -28.52 -3.66 -14.94
N ILE A 329 -28.60 -2.42 -14.41
CA ILE A 329 -29.55 -1.40 -14.89
C ILE A 329 -28.92 -0.44 -15.94
N GLY A 330 -27.70 -0.73 -16.43
CA GLY A 330 -27.01 0.02 -17.47
C GLY A 330 -26.46 1.38 -17.06
N LEU A 331 -26.33 1.64 -15.74
CA LEU A 331 -25.86 2.92 -15.21
C LEU A 331 -24.39 2.92 -14.80
N ILE A 332 -23.66 1.82 -14.91
CA ILE A 332 -22.24 1.74 -14.47
C ILE A 332 -21.32 2.69 -15.26
N ALA A 333 -21.66 2.99 -16.51
CA ALA A 333 -20.94 3.95 -17.36
C ALA A 333 -21.32 5.41 -17.08
N ALA A 334 -22.31 5.69 -16.23
CA ALA A 334 -22.66 7.05 -15.87
C ALA A 334 -21.48 7.73 -15.12
N VAL A 335 -21.21 9.01 -15.42
CA VAL A 335 -20.05 9.78 -14.90
C VAL A 335 -19.89 9.73 -13.40
N TRP A 336 -20.99 9.65 -12.64
CA TRP A 336 -21.01 9.59 -11.17
C TRP A 336 -20.88 8.17 -10.59
N ALA A 337 -21.25 7.14 -11.36
CA ALA A 337 -21.42 5.77 -10.84
C ALA A 337 -20.09 5.13 -10.41
N LEU A 338 -19.09 5.19 -11.29
CA LEU A 338 -17.77 4.64 -10.98
C LEU A 338 -17.04 5.43 -9.89
N PRO A 339 -16.98 6.78 -9.90
CA PRO A 339 -16.41 7.55 -8.79
C PRO A 339 -17.06 7.23 -7.44
N LEU A 340 -18.39 7.08 -7.39
CA LEU A 340 -19.12 6.72 -6.17
C LEU A 340 -18.72 5.32 -5.67
N THR A 341 -18.66 4.32 -6.55
CA THR A 341 -18.27 2.96 -6.18
C THR A 341 -16.80 2.88 -5.77
N ILE A 342 -15.90 3.59 -6.46
CA ILE A 342 -14.48 3.67 -6.06
C ILE A 342 -14.35 4.38 -4.71
N PHE A 343 -15.07 5.47 -4.47
CA PHE A 343 -15.05 6.18 -3.19
C PHE A 343 -15.44 5.25 -2.02
N GLY A 344 -16.58 4.57 -2.13
CA GLY A 344 -17.03 3.60 -1.12
C GLY A 344 -16.05 2.45 -0.90
N LEU A 345 -15.52 1.89 -1.99
CA LEU A 345 -14.53 0.81 -1.91
C LEU A 345 -13.21 1.27 -1.27
N MET A 346 -12.75 2.50 -1.57
CA MET A 346 -11.53 3.05 -0.97
C MET A 346 -11.70 3.38 0.51
N ILE A 347 -12.90 3.81 0.95
CA ILE A 347 -13.22 3.92 2.38
C ILE A 347 -13.04 2.56 3.06
N ALA A 348 -13.64 1.50 2.51
CA ALA A 348 -13.51 0.15 3.04
C ALA A 348 -12.04 -0.32 3.04
N TYR A 349 -11.32 -0.13 1.94
CA TYR A 349 -9.90 -0.49 1.82
C TYR A 349 -9.01 0.19 2.88
N GLN A 350 -9.23 1.47 3.17
CA GLN A 350 -8.47 2.18 4.22
C GLN A 350 -8.76 1.60 5.61
N GLY A 351 -10.01 1.26 5.89
CA GLY A 351 -10.36 0.62 7.14
C GLY A 351 -9.77 -0.79 7.29
N VAL A 352 -9.74 -1.58 6.21
CA VAL A 352 -9.03 -2.86 6.19
C VAL A 352 -7.53 -2.66 6.50
N ARG A 353 -6.90 -1.64 5.91
CA ARG A 353 -5.49 -1.32 6.16
C ARG A 353 -5.20 -1.00 7.62
N LEU A 354 -6.04 -0.15 8.23
CA LEU A 354 -5.88 0.27 9.62
C LEU A 354 -6.24 -0.88 10.57
N GLY A 355 -7.42 -1.48 10.43
CA GLY A 355 -7.90 -2.56 11.29
C GLY A 355 -6.93 -3.74 11.33
N ARG A 356 -6.39 -4.18 10.19
CA ARG A 356 -5.42 -5.29 10.15
C ARG A 356 -4.09 -4.94 10.82
N SER A 357 -3.63 -3.68 10.70
CA SER A 357 -2.36 -3.27 11.31
C SER A 357 -2.48 -3.16 12.82
N THR A 358 -3.57 -2.59 13.32
CA THR A 358 -3.86 -2.49 14.76
C THR A 358 -4.06 -3.87 15.36
N HIS A 359 -4.95 -4.68 14.78
CA HIS A 359 -5.24 -6.03 15.29
C HIS A 359 -3.99 -6.92 15.40
N LEU A 360 -3.12 -6.89 14.37
CA LEU A 360 -1.88 -7.67 14.36
C LEU A 360 -0.90 -7.24 15.46
N VAL A 361 -0.80 -5.93 15.70
CA VAL A 361 0.09 -5.38 16.74
C VAL A 361 -0.38 -5.75 18.13
N ASP A 362 -1.69 -5.70 18.36
CA ASP A 362 -2.29 -5.92 19.68
C ASP A 362 -2.50 -7.42 19.99
N MET A 363 -2.65 -8.26 18.95
CA MET A 363 -2.75 -9.73 19.09
C MET A 363 -1.43 -10.37 19.48
N ALA A 364 -0.29 -9.79 19.07
CA ALA A 364 1.03 -10.38 19.26
C ALA A 364 1.79 -9.73 20.41
N SER A 365 2.44 -10.54 21.27
CA SER A 365 3.37 -10.02 22.28
C SER A 365 4.54 -9.27 21.66
N GLU A 366 5.24 -8.45 22.43
CA GLU A 366 6.40 -7.69 21.94
C GLU A 366 7.45 -8.58 21.28
N GLU A 367 7.71 -9.75 21.87
CA GLU A 367 8.68 -10.72 21.37
C GLU A 367 8.27 -11.41 20.07
N THR A 368 6.97 -11.72 19.92
CA THR A 368 6.44 -12.46 18.75
C THR A 368 5.95 -11.58 17.63
N ARG A 369 5.71 -10.28 17.88
CA ARG A 369 5.12 -9.31 16.92
C ARG A 369 5.84 -9.27 15.57
N ALA A 370 7.17 -9.28 15.58
CA ALA A 370 7.96 -9.30 14.36
C ALA A 370 7.73 -10.57 13.53
N ALA A 371 7.67 -11.73 14.20
CA ALA A 371 7.45 -13.03 13.57
C ALA A 371 6.03 -13.14 12.98
N TYR A 372 5.00 -12.75 13.75
CA TYR A 372 3.60 -12.69 13.28
C TYR A 372 3.44 -11.76 12.07
N THR A 373 4.09 -10.61 12.11
CA THR A 373 4.06 -9.64 10.99
C THR A 373 4.72 -10.22 9.74
N ALA A 374 5.90 -10.80 9.86
CA ALA A 374 6.64 -11.37 8.73
C ALA A 374 5.88 -12.54 8.10
N LEU A 375 5.45 -13.51 8.93
CA LEU A 375 4.68 -14.67 8.48
C LEU A 375 3.37 -14.25 7.80
N SER A 376 2.60 -13.38 8.43
CA SER A 376 1.34 -12.88 7.90
C SER A 376 1.53 -12.14 6.57
N ASN A 377 2.56 -11.30 6.44
CA ASN A 377 2.83 -10.58 5.20
C ASN A 377 3.26 -11.53 4.07
N THR A 378 4.09 -12.52 4.38
CA THR A 378 4.51 -13.52 3.40
C THR A 378 3.33 -14.35 2.89
N LEU A 379 2.49 -14.87 3.78
CA LEU A 379 1.32 -15.67 3.38
C LEU A 379 0.31 -14.85 2.57
N ILE A 380 0.01 -13.63 3.00
CA ILE A 380 -0.86 -12.73 2.23
C ILE A 380 -0.22 -12.32 0.90
N GLY A 381 1.10 -12.21 0.83
CA GLY A 381 1.81 -12.02 -0.43
C GLY A 381 1.56 -13.15 -1.42
N PHE A 382 1.60 -14.42 -0.97
CA PHE A 382 1.23 -15.56 -1.82
C PHE A 382 -0.24 -15.55 -2.22
N VAL A 383 -1.16 -15.23 -1.30
CA VAL A 383 -2.59 -15.13 -1.59
C VAL A 383 -2.87 -14.01 -2.61
N LEU A 384 -2.19 -12.87 -2.47
CA LEU A 384 -2.29 -11.77 -3.45
C LEU A 384 -1.76 -12.18 -4.83
N LEU A 385 -0.64 -12.91 -4.88
CA LEU A 385 -0.07 -13.39 -6.14
C LEU A 385 -1.03 -14.38 -6.82
N ALA A 386 -1.60 -15.31 -6.05
CA ALA A 386 -2.65 -16.22 -6.52
C ALA A 386 -3.91 -15.44 -6.97
N GLY A 387 -4.20 -14.31 -6.32
CA GLY A 387 -5.26 -13.38 -6.71
C GLY A 387 -5.10 -12.80 -8.13
N GLY A 388 -3.89 -12.85 -8.72
CA GLY A 388 -3.69 -12.59 -10.16
C GLY A 388 -4.49 -13.52 -11.07
N GLY A 389 -4.85 -14.71 -10.58
CA GLY A 389 -5.73 -15.66 -11.28
C GLY A 389 -7.11 -15.08 -11.59
N PHE A 390 -7.60 -14.10 -10.83
CA PHE A 390 -8.85 -13.41 -11.13
C PHE A 390 -8.81 -12.64 -12.45
N GLY A 391 -7.64 -12.22 -12.93
CA GLY A 391 -7.49 -11.64 -14.26
C GLY A 391 -7.82 -12.61 -15.38
N PHE A 392 -7.41 -13.88 -15.25
CA PHE A 392 -7.80 -14.93 -16.20
C PHE A 392 -9.29 -15.28 -16.09
N LEU A 393 -9.86 -15.24 -14.88
CA LEU A 393 -11.31 -15.41 -14.70
C LEU A 393 -12.08 -14.26 -15.36
N ALA A 394 -11.61 -13.02 -15.24
CA ALA A 394 -12.21 -11.88 -15.92
C ALA A 394 -12.14 -12.01 -17.46
N GLN A 395 -11.03 -12.52 -17.97
CA GLN A 395 -10.87 -12.77 -19.41
C GLN A 395 -11.82 -13.87 -19.92
N ALA A 396 -12.06 -14.91 -19.10
CA ALA A 396 -12.89 -16.06 -19.48
C ALA A 396 -14.40 -15.81 -19.27
N GLN A 397 -14.79 -15.14 -18.19
CA GLN A 397 -16.19 -15.01 -17.75
C GLN A 397 -16.66 -13.55 -17.56
N GLY A 398 -15.78 -12.59 -17.80
CA GLY A 398 -16.05 -11.16 -17.65
C GLY A 398 -15.82 -10.61 -16.24
N GLU A 399 -15.70 -9.29 -16.15
CA GLU A 399 -15.43 -8.55 -14.91
C GLU A 399 -16.57 -8.67 -13.90
N VAL A 400 -17.82 -8.79 -14.36
CA VAL A 400 -19.02 -8.95 -13.51
C VAL A 400 -18.87 -10.16 -12.59
N THR A 401 -18.40 -11.29 -13.14
CA THR A 401 -18.17 -12.53 -12.35
C THR A 401 -17.12 -12.29 -11.25
N VAL A 402 -16.01 -11.64 -11.59
CA VAL A 402 -14.93 -11.36 -10.62
C VAL A 402 -15.42 -10.42 -9.52
N ILE A 403 -16.15 -9.35 -9.89
CA ILE A 403 -16.70 -8.39 -8.90
C ILE A 403 -17.72 -9.09 -7.98
N ALA A 404 -18.54 -10.00 -8.52
CA ALA A 404 -19.47 -10.81 -7.73
C ALA A 404 -18.74 -11.73 -6.74
N VAL A 405 -17.66 -12.40 -7.16
CA VAL A 405 -16.81 -13.20 -6.28
C VAL A 405 -16.21 -12.33 -5.17
N PHE A 406 -15.70 -11.13 -5.50
CA PHE A 406 -15.14 -10.21 -4.50
C PHE A 406 -16.19 -9.68 -3.53
N ALA A 407 -17.43 -9.45 -3.97
CA ALA A 407 -18.54 -9.09 -3.08
C ALA A 407 -18.84 -10.21 -2.09
N VAL A 408 -18.88 -11.46 -2.56
CA VAL A 408 -19.10 -12.65 -1.71
C VAL A 408 -17.91 -12.86 -0.77
N MET A 409 -16.66 -12.75 -1.22
CA MET A 409 -15.47 -12.83 -0.36
C MET A 409 -15.53 -11.80 0.76
N SER A 410 -15.89 -10.55 0.43
CA SER A 410 -16.04 -9.47 1.42
C SER A 410 -17.18 -9.79 2.41
N LEU A 411 -18.31 -10.32 1.94
CA LEU A 411 -19.42 -10.71 2.81
C LEU A 411 -19.03 -11.84 3.77
N LEU A 412 -18.35 -12.86 3.27
CA LEU A 412 -17.85 -13.98 4.09
C LEU A 412 -16.80 -13.53 5.12
N ALA A 413 -16.08 -12.45 4.84
CA ALA A 413 -15.14 -11.89 5.80
C ALA A 413 -15.81 -11.32 7.05
N VAL A 414 -17.10 -10.94 7.00
CA VAL A 414 -17.83 -10.36 8.15
C VAL A 414 -17.88 -11.33 9.35
N PRO A 415 -18.46 -12.54 9.23
CA PRO A 415 -18.50 -13.48 10.36
C PRO A 415 -17.11 -13.93 10.79
N VAL A 416 -16.15 -14.07 9.86
CA VAL A 416 -14.77 -14.45 10.20
C VAL A 416 -14.10 -13.34 11.02
N ALA A 417 -14.24 -12.07 10.63
CA ALA A 417 -13.69 -10.95 11.39
C ALA A 417 -14.32 -10.84 12.79
N LEU A 418 -15.64 -11.07 12.91
CA LEU A 418 -16.31 -11.07 14.21
C LEU A 418 -15.93 -12.25 15.11
N SER A 419 -15.40 -13.34 14.55
CA SER A 419 -14.87 -14.49 15.31
C SER A 419 -13.46 -14.26 15.88
N LEU A 420 -12.81 -13.15 15.54
CA LEU A 420 -11.54 -12.74 16.14
C LEU A 420 -11.76 -12.34 17.62
N GLU A 421 -10.74 -12.54 18.44
CA GLU A 421 -10.77 -12.07 19.83
C GLU A 421 -10.71 -10.54 19.89
N GLU A 422 -11.28 -9.96 20.95
CA GLU A 422 -11.20 -8.53 21.21
C GLU A 422 -9.90 -8.22 21.92
N VAL A 423 -8.92 -7.72 21.18
CA VAL A 423 -7.57 -7.49 21.69
C VAL A 423 -7.38 -6.10 22.34
N GLN A 424 -8.32 -5.16 22.13
CA GLN A 424 -8.26 -3.82 22.70
C GLN A 424 -8.88 -3.71 24.11
N GLN A 425 -9.62 -4.72 24.59
CA GLN A 425 -10.27 -4.71 25.89
C GLN A 425 -9.46 -5.39 27.01
N ALA A 426 -8.25 -5.90 26.70
CA ALA A 426 -7.43 -6.61 27.67
C ALA A 426 -6.79 -5.73 28.75
N ASP A 427 -6.80 -4.40 28.59
CA ASP A 427 -6.23 -3.42 29.54
C ASP A 427 -7.30 -2.70 30.40
N GLY A 428 -8.44 -3.31 30.65
CA GLY A 428 -9.34 -2.83 31.68
C GLY A 428 -8.68 -2.97 33.06
N PRO A 429 -8.79 -1.98 34.00
CA PRO A 429 -8.21 -2.10 35.32
C PRO A 429 -8.73 -3.36 35.98
N GLU A 430 -7.82 -4.23 36.44
CA GLU A 430 -8.14 -5.28 37.38
C GLU A 430 -8.83 -4.62 38.56
N THR A 431 -10.13 -4.79 38.65
CA THR A 431 -10.90 -4.41 39.86
C THR A 431 -10.50 -5.38 40.94
N GLY A 432 -9.48 -4.96 41.73
CA GLY A 432 -9.12 -5.59 42.99
C GLY A 432 -10.14 -5.29 44.09
#